data_6baadeabd59911b84cac3be4693c2171
#
_entry.id   6baadeabd59911b84cac3be4693c2171
#
_cell.length_a   1.000
_cell.length_b   1.000
_cell.length_c   1.000
_cell.angle_alpha   90.00
_cell.angle_beta   90.00
_cell.angle_gamma   90.00
#
_symmetry.space_group_name_H-M   'P 1'
#
loop_
_entity.id
_entity.type
_entity.pdbx_description
1 polymer ?
#
loop_
_entity_poly.entity_id
_entity_poly.type
_entity_poly.pdbx_seq_one_letter_code
_entity_poly.pdbx_strand_id
1 'polypeptide(L)'
;MTDKTALIVIDMQNDYLYEKRKPMFAYDTPALVSAVNGLIHKYSDSGCDVIYIRHLIQNLPTNRLLFGYSIAGTEGAELYSGLDVVSGLIFDKLFGDALTCKELLERVRNRKYDELHLCGLDRYGCVTDTALGAAKRGIKAAVLTDGTATVFTGKKAEKKHAMLVKANIPFI
;
A
#
# COMPACT_ATOMS: atom_id res chain seq x y z
N MET A 1 -22.82 -16.01 -3.87
CA MET A 1 -22.53 -14.62 -3.49
C MET A 1 -21.16 -14.31 -4.06
N THR A 2 -21.03 -13.31 -4.88
CA THR A 2 -19.74 -12.82 -5.34
C THR A 2 -19.05 -12.17 -4.14
N ASP A 3 -17.91 -12.72 -3.73
CA ASP A 3 -17.10 -12.16 -2.63
C ASP A 3 -16.74 -10.72 -2.98
N LYS A 4 -17.08 -9.78 -2.10
CA LYS A 4 -16.76 -8.36 -2.28
C LYS A 4 -15.29 -8.14 -1.92
N THR A 5 -14.43 -8.16 -2.91
CA THR A 5 -13.00 -7.88 -2.75
C THR A 5 -12.69 -6.43 -3.12
N ALA A 6 -11.79 -5.79 -2.41
CA ALA A 6 -11.20 -4.51 -2.80
C ALA A 6 -9.69 -4.65 -2.99
N LEU A 7 -9.16 -4.00 -4.02
CA LEU A 7 -7.73 -3.82 -4.22
C LEU A 7 -7.26 -2.59 -3.44
N ILE A 8 -6.28 -2.74 -2.58
CA ILE A 8 -5.65 -1.65 -1.84
C ILE A 8 -4.24 -1.44 -2.37
N VAL A 9 -4.02 -0.33 -3.06
CA VAL A 9 -2.75 0.07 -3.66
C VAL A 9 -2.04 0.99 -2.68
N ILE A 10 -0.94 0.51 -2.08
CA ILE A 10 -0.30 1.15 -0.93
C ILE A 10 0.99 1.85 -1.35
N ASP A 11 1.10 3.13 -1.01
CA ASP A 11 2.31 3.97 -1.06
C ASP A 11 3.03 3.99 -2.42
N MET A 12 2.28 3.86 -3.51
CA MET A 12 2.81 4.00 -4.87
C MET A 12 2.97 5.50 -5.21
N GLN A 13 3.91 6.17 -4.49
CA GLN A 13 4.13 7.62 -4.54
C GLN A 13 5.43 8.00 -5.24
N ASN A 14 5.49 9.24 -5.70
CA ASN A 14 6.64 9.77 -6.44
C ASN A 14 7.96 9.63 -5.67
N ASP A 15 8.00 10.00 -4.38
CA ASP A 15 9.23 9.96 -3.56
C ASP A 15 9.83 8.54 -3.42
N TYR A 16 9.04 7.49 -3.65
CA TYR A 16 9.50 6.11 -3.63
C TYR A 16 9.90 5.57 -5.00
N LEU A 17 9.36 6.15 -6.08
CA LEU A 17 9.42 5.58 -7.43
C LEU A 17 10.13 6.47 -8.46
N TYR A 18 10.32 7.76 -8.19
CA TYR A 18 11.09 8.66 -9.06
C TYR A 18 12.54 8.20 -9.22
N GLU A 19 13.16 8.57 -10.34
CA GLU A 19 14.61 8.40 -10.53
C GLU A 19 15.43 9.12 -9.46
N LYS A 20 14.94 10.29 -9.03
CA LYS A 20 15.57 11.13 -7.97
C LYS A 20 15.25 10.69 -6.54
N ARG A 21 14.59 9.53 -6.37
CA ARG A 21 14.27 8.99 -5.04
C ARG A 21 15.51 8.76 -4.18
N LYS A 22 15.31 8.72 -2.88
CA LYS A 22 16.42 8.40 -1.97
C LYS A 22 16.96 6.99 -2.27
N PRO A 23 18.29 6.78 -2.16
CA PRO A 23 18.92 5.48 -2.46
C PRO A 23 18.35 4.31 -1.67
N MET A 24 17.78 4.56 -0.49
CA MET A 24 17.14 3.53 0.33
C MET A 24 15.87 2.94 -0.31
N PHE A 25 15.28 3.60 -1.30
CA PHE A 25 14.09 3.16 -2.04
C PHE A 25 14.48 2.52 -3.39
N ALA A 26 15.40 1.57 -3.37
CA ALA A 26 15.96 0.91 -4.54
C ALA A 26 15.03 -0.15 -5.14
N TYR A 27 13.80 0.25 -5.49
CA TYR A 27 12.83 -0.63 -6.17
C TYR A 27 13.08 -0.70 -7.67
N ASP A 28 12.73 -1.83 -8.28
CA ASP A 28 12.55 -1.92 -9.73
C ASP A 28 11.22 -1.26 -10.10
N THR A 29 11.26 0.07 -10.31
CA THR A 29 10.06 0.87 -10.57
C THR A 29 9.32 0.41 -11.82
N PRO A 30 9.97 0.21 -12.99
CA PRO A 30 9.25 -0.22 -14.20
C PRO A 30 8.51 -1.55 -14.01
N ALA A 31 9.17 -2.55 -13.42
CA ALA A 31 8.55 -3.86 -13.19
C ALA A 31 7.38 -3.77 -12.20
N LEU A 32 7.57 -3.07 -11.07
CA LEU A 32 6.53 -2.91 -10.06
C LEU A 32 5.31 -2.14 -10.60
N VAL A 33 5.53 -1.02 -11.27
CA VAL A 33 4.43 -0.19 -11.80
C VAL A 33 3.65 -0.95 -12.87
N SER A 34 4.33 -1.68 -13.75
CA SER A 34 3.67 -2.53 -14.74
C SER A 34 2.78 -3.59 -14.10
N ALA A 35 3.29 -4.28 -13.06
CA ALA A 35 2.53 -5.31 -12.35
C ALA A 35 1.33 -4.71 -11.61
N VAL A 36 1.53 -3.59 -10.90
CA VAL A 36 0.45 -2.93 -10.14
C VAL A 36 -0.63 -2.38 -11.09
N ASN A 37 -0.26 -1.76 -12.23
CA ASN A 37 -1.23 -1.29 -13.23
C ASN A 37 -2.04 -2.47 -13.80
N GLY A 38 -1.39 -3.61 -14.08
CA GLY A 38 -2.10 -4.82 -14.49
C GLY A 38 -3.14 -5.30 -13.47
N LEU A 39 -2.80 -5.24 -12.17
CA LEU A 39 -3.75 -5.56 -11.09
C LEU A 39 -4.88 -4.52 -11.02
N ILE A 40 -4.57 -3.23 -11.11
CA ILE A 40 -5.57 -2.15 -11.10
C ILE A 40 -6.64 -2.41 -12.18
N HIS A 41 -6.22 -2.68 -13.42
CA HIS A 41 -7.15 -2.98 -14.51
C HIS A 41 -7.92 -4.27 -14.25
N LYS A 42 -7.25 -5.36 -13.87
CA LYS A 42 -7.89 -6.64 -13.56
C LYS A 42 -9.03 -6.50 -12.53
N TYR A 43 -8.78 -5.75 -11.45
CA TYR A 43 -9.77 -5.56 -10.38
C TYR A 43 -10.87 -4.59 -10.81
N SER A 44 -10.53 -3.48 -11.45
CA SER A 44 -11.49 -2.51 -11.97
C SER A 44 -12.44 -3.13 -12.99
N ASP A 45 -11.92 -3.89 -13.96
CA ASP A 45 -12.71 -4.56 -14.99
C ASP A 45 -13.64 -5.64 -14.40
N SER A 46 -13.25 -6.22 -13.28
CA SER A 46 -14.08 -7.16 -12.51
C SER A 46 -15.12 -6.47 -11.62
N GLY A 47 -15.21 -5.14 -11.62
CA GLY A 47 -16.13 -4.34 -10.81
C GLY A 47 -15.74 -4.22 -9.34
N CYS A 48 -14.51 -4.57 -8.98
CA CYS A 48 -13.99 -4.37 -7.63
C CYS A 48 -13.59 -2.92 -7.39
N ASP A 49 -13.74 -2.45 -6.16
CA ASP A 49 -13.19 -1.15 -5.77
C ASP A 49 -11.66 -1.20 -5.77
N VAL A 50 -11.03 -0.21 -6.42
CA VAL A 50 -9.59 0.05 -6.36
C VAL A 50 -9.36 1.26 -5.48
N ILE A 51 -8.62 1.09 -4.39
CA ILE A 51 -8.40 2.09 -3.35
C ILE A 51 -6.91 2.41 -3.28
N TYR A 52 -6.57 3.68 -3.32
CA TYR A 52 -5.18 4.17 -3.28
C TYR A 52 -4.87 4.74 -1.91
N ILE A 53 -3.70 4.38 -1.37
CA ILE A 53 -3.22 4.87 -0.09
C ILE A 53 -1.94 5.68 -0.30
N ARG A 54 -1.90 6.90 0.26
CA ARG A 54 -0.68 7.71 0.34
C ARG A 54 -0.22 7.78 1.79
N HIS A 55 1.07 7.57 2.01
CA HIS A 55 1.70 7.87 3.29
C HIS A 55 2.06 9.34 3.33
N LEU A 56 1.59 10.08 4.31
CA LEU A 56 1.88 11.50 4.47
C LEU A 56 2.58 11.76 5.79
N ILE A 57 3.67 12.51 5.72
CA ILE A 57 4.38 13.08 6.87
C ILE A 57 4.04 14.56 6.95
N GLN A 58 3.70 15.04 8.14
CA GLN A 58 3.35 16.44 8.34
C GLN A 58 4.45 17.38 7.82
N ASN A 59 4.04 18.44 7.13
CA ASN A 59 4.94 19.40 6.50
C ASN A 59 5.52 20.38 7.54
N LEU A 60 6.43 19.87 8.38
CA LEU A 60 7.18 20.65 9.37
C LEU A 60 8.65 20.73 8.97
N PRO A 61 9.37 21.83 9.29
CA PRO A 61 10.79 21.95 8.98
C PRO A 61 11.64 20.79 9.49
N THR A 62 11.35 20.30 10.69
CA THR A 62 12.00 19.13 11.30
C THR A 62 11.76 17.85 10.50
N ASN A 63 10.54 17.62 10.01
CA ASN A 63 10.20 16.45 9.23
C ASN A 63 10.83 16.50 7.84
N ARG A 64 10.89 17.67 7.23
CA ARG A 64 11.63 17.88 5.96
C ARG A 64 13.10 17.51 6.09
N LEU A 65 13.73 17.91 7.21
CA LEU A 65 15.14 17.63 7.47
C LEU A 65 15.37 16.14 7.78
N LEU A 66 14.55 15.55 8.64
CA LEU A 66 14.73 14.16 9.12
C LEU A 66 14.34 13.12 8.07
N PHE A 67 13.19 13.30 7.44
CA PHE A 67 12.64 12.33 6.48
C PHE A 67 12.92 12.76 5.04
N GLY A 68 12.46 13.94 4.64
CA GLY A 68 12.63 14.50 3.30
C GLY A 68 11.99 13.66 2.20
N TYR A 69 10.92 12.93 2.52
CA TYR A 69 10.05 12.19 1.61
C TYR A 69 8.63 12.12 2.19
N SER A 70 7.64 11.90 1.35
CA SER A 70 6.21 11.83 1.70
C SER A 70 5.72 13.05 2.50
N ILE A 71 6.34 14.20 2.30
CA ILE A 71 5.96 15.43 3.01
C ILE A 71 4.65 15.95 2.40
N ALA A 72 3.64 16.11 3.24
CA ALA A 72 2.32 16.56 2.82
C ALA A 72 2.39 17.87 2.01
N GLY A 73 1.68 17.92 0.87
CA GLY A 73 1.65 19.08 -0.01
C GLY A 73 2.86 19.23 -0.93
N THR A 74 3.73 18.22 -1.03
CA THR A 74 4.81 18.19 -2.03
C THR A 74 4.46 17.24 -3.18
N GLU A 75 5.01 17.48 -4.36
CA GLU A 75 4.88 16.59 -5.52
C GLU A 75 5.35 15.16 -5.22
N GLY A 76 6.38 15.02 -4.39
CA GLY A 76 6.91 13.72 -3.97
C GLY A 76 5.91 12.86 -3.21
N ALA A 77 5.00 13.48 -2.46
CA ALA A 77 3.96 12.80 -1.70
C ALA A 77 2.75 12.38 -2.54
N GLU A 78 2.63 12.85 -3.78
CA GLU A 78 1.53 12.46 -4.66
C GLU A 78 1.72 11.05 -5.24
N LEU A 79 0.64 10.45 -5.72
CA LEU A 79 0.70 9.17 -6.44
C LEU A 79 1.66 9.27 -7.62
N TYR A 80 2.40 8.20 -7.86
CA TYR A 80 3.37 8.15 -8.95
C TYR A 80 2.70 8.39 -10.30
N SER A 81 3.31 9.26 -11.11
CA SER A 81 2.73 9.70 -12.39
C SER A 81 2.56 8.59 -13.43
N GLY A 82 3.26 7.48 -13.29
CA GLY A 82 3.09 6.29 -14.14
C GLY A 82 2.08 5.27 -13.60
N LEU A 83 1.43 5.57 -12.47
CA LEU A 83 0.39 4.71 -11.91
C LEU A 83 -0.97 5.04 -12.54
N ASP A 84 -1.70 4.01 -12.95
CA ASP A 84 -3.06 4.16 -13.46
C ASP A 84 -4.03 4.38 -12.30
N VAL A 85 -4.69 5.56 -12.29
CA VAL A 85 -5.66 5.92 -11.25
C VAL A 85 -7.07 5.85 -11.83
N VAL A 86 -7.77 4.76 -11.55
CA VAL A 86 -9.10 4.45 -12.12
C VAL A 86 -10.26 4.85 -11.22
N SER A 87 -9.98 5.33 -10.02
CA SER A 87 -11.00 5.75 -9.05
C SER A 87 -10.55 6.96 -8.23
N GLY A 88 -11.51 7.72 -7.69
CA GLY A 88 -11.25 8.79 -6.72
C GLY A 88 -11.12 8.31 -5.27
N LEU A 89 -10.96 7.01 -5.03
CA LEU A 89 -10.86 6.44 -3.69
C LEU A 89 -9.41 6.52 -3.19
N ILE A 90 -8.99 7.73 -2.83
CA ILE A 90 -7.65 8.02 -2.35
C ILE A 90 -7.74 8.40 -0.87
N PHE A 91 -6.96 7.73 -0.02
CA PHE A 91 -6.91 7.96 1.42
C PHE A 91 -5.49 8.18 1.88
N ASP A 92 -5.33 9.08 2.85
CA ASP A 92 -4.04 9.43 3.42
C ASP A 92 -3.86 8.77 4.79
N LYS A 93 -2.67 8.20 5.02
CA LYS A 93 -2.29 7.62 6.30
C LYS A 93 -1.05 8.28 6.87
N LEU A 94 -0.95 8.30 8.19
CA LEU A 94 0.22 8.80 8.94
C LEU A 94 1.12 7.68 9.46
N PHE A 95 0.63 6.46 9.51
CA PHE A 95 1.30 5.28 10.08
C PHE A 95 1.42 4.15 9.05
N GLY A 96 2.18 3.10 9.37
CA GLY A 96 2.35 1.95 8.47
C GLY A 96 1.04 1.25 8.12
N ASP A 97 0.17 1.01 9.12
CA ASP A 97 -1.15 0.41 8.92
C ASP A 97 -2.14 1.43 8.30
N ALA A 98 -2.57 1.18 7.07
CA ALA A 98 -3.52 2.05 6.37
C ALA A 98 -4.89 2.11 7.07
N LEU A 99 -5.29 1.05 7.77
CA LEU A 99 -6.56 1.00 8.49
C LEU A 99 -6.58 1.81 9.78
N THR A 100 -5.51 2.55 10.09
CA THR A 100 -5.51 3.62 11.09
C THR A 100 -6.16 4.91 10.55
N CYS A 101 -6.28 5.07 9.23
CA CYS A 101 -7.09 6.09 8.60
C CYS A 101 -8.58 5.78 8.86
N LYS A 102 -9.27 6.67 9.57
CA LYS A 102 -10.66 6.45 9.99
C LYS A 102 -11.60 6.35 8.80
N GLU A 103 -11.43 7.21 7.83
CA GLU A 103 -12.23 7.27 6.61
C GLU A 103 -12.12 5.98 5.79
N LEU A 104 -10.91 5.43 5.66
CA LEU A 104 -10.69 4.15 5.02
C LEU A 104 -11.35 3.01 5.80
N LEU A 105 -11.17 2.97 7.13
CA LEU A 105 -11.77 1.92 7.97
C LEU A 105 -13.30 1.96 7.94
N GLU A 106 -13.89 3.15 7.97
CA GLU A 106 -15.34 3.34 7.83
C GLU A 106 -15.83 2.85 6.47
N ARG A 107 -15.11 3.19 5.38
CA ARG A 107 -15.44 2.67 4.06
C ARG A 107 -15.39 1.15 4.02
N VAL A 108 -14.32 0.53 4.53
CA VAL A 108 -14.16 -0.93 4.55
C VAL A 108 -15.34 -1.59 5.28
N ARG A 109 -15.75 -1.05 6.41
CA ARG A 109 -16.88 -1.56 7.20
C ARG A 109 -18.22 -1.36 6.50
N ASN A 110 -18.46 -0.16 5.96
CA ASN A 110 -19.73 0.20 5.33
C ASN A 110 -19.96 -0.57 4.02
N ARG A 111 -18.89 -0.78 3.25
CA ARG A 111 -18.95 -1.58 2.00
C ARG A 111 -19.01 -3.07 2.27
N LYS A 112 -18.64 -3.52 3.47
CA LYS A 112 -18.63 -4.93 3.89
C LYS A 112 -17.81 -5.77 2.91
N TYR A 113 -16.55 -5.36 2.67
CA TYR A 113 -15.65 -6.18 1.88
C TYR A 113 -15.39 -7.51 2.60
N ASP A 114 -15.44 -8.61 1.86
CA ASP A 114 -15.14 -9.94 2.37
C ASP A 114 -13.65 -10.13 2.55
N GLU A 115 -12.84 -9.51 1.67
CA GLU A 115 -11.38 -9.58 1.72
C GLU A 115 -10.74 -8.32 1.10
N LEU A 116 -9.57 -7.93 1.62
CA LEU A 116 -8.72 -6.87 1.08
C LEU A 116 -7.50 -7.50 0.41
N HIS A 117 -7.30 -7.24 -0.86
CA HIS A 117 -6.09 -7.63 -1.58
C HIS A 117 -5.13 -6.47 -1.63
N LEU A 118 -3.90 -6.67 -1.10
CA LEU A 118 -2.93 -5.61 -0.87
C LEU A 118 -1.79 -5.68 -1.88
N CYS A 119 -1.49 -4.56 -2.54
CA CYS A 119 -0.34 -4.39 -3.42
C CYS A 119 0.39 -3.06 -3.14
N GLY A 120 1.52 -2.83 -3.80
CA GLY A 120 2.34 -1.63 -3.63
C GLY A 120 3.53 -1.80 -2.69
N LEU A 121 3.84 -0.77 -1.93
CA LEU A 121 5.06 -0.65 -1.14
C LEU A 121 4.81 -0.49 0.37
N ASP A 122 5.73 -0.88 1.17
CA ASP A 122 6.73 -1.92 0.99
C ASP A 122 6.15 -3.24 1.48
N ARG A 123 6.44 -4.36 0.81
CA ARG A 123 5.90 -5.69 1.18
C ARG A 123 6.09 -5.99 2.66
N TYR A 124 7.31 -5.76 3.20
CA TYR A 124 7.63 -5.98 4.61
C TYR A 124 7.60 -4.71 5.45
N GLY A 125 7.03 -3.64 4.92
CA GLY A 125 6.70 -2.38 5.58
C GLY A 125 5.20 -2.17 5.69
N CYS A 126 4.68 -1.14 5.03
CA CYS A 126 3.29 -0.70 5.11
C CYS A 126 2.27 -1.75 4.63
N VAL A 127 2.61 -2.58 3.64
CA VAL A 127 1.76 -3.70 3.19
C VAL A 127 1.58 -4.70 4.32
N THR A 128 2.68 -5.17 4.95
CA THR A 128 2.62 -6.05 6.12
C THR A 128 1.86 -5.41 7.28
N ASP A 129 2.13 -4.15 7.60
CA ASP A 129 1.49 -3.48 8.72
C ASP A 129 -0.02 -3.34 8.51
N THR A 130 -0.46 -3.07 7.27
CA THR A 130 -1.88 -3.02 6.89
C THR A 130 -2.53 -4.41 6.94
N ALA A 131 -1.86 -5.44 6.44
CA ALA A 131 -2.36 -6.81 6.49
C ALA A 131 -2.56 -7.30 7.93
N LEU A 132 -1.58 -7.07 8.81
CA LEU A 132 -1.68 -7.38 10.24
C LEU A 132 -2.75 -6.51 10.93
N GLY A 133 -2.88 -5.25 10.52
CA GLY A 133 -3.92 -4.35 10.99
C GLY A 133 -5.32 -4.83 10.63
N ALA A 134 -5.50 -5.39 9.43
CA ALA A 134 -6.73 -6.03 8.98
C ALA A 134 -7.06 -7.26 9.85
N ALA A 135 -6.10 -8.17 10.00
CA ALA A 135 -6.27 -9.38 10.83
C ALA A 135 -6.68 -9.06 12.28
N LYS A 136 -6.04 -8.05 12.90
CA LYS A 136 -6.41 -7.59 14.27
C LYS A 136 -7.86 -7.08 14.37
N ARG A 137 -8.44 -6.64 13.25
CA ARG A 137 -9.81 -6.13 13.18
C ARG A 137 -10.81 -7.17 12.67
N GLY A 138 -10.38 -8.41 12.47
CA GLY A 138 -11.21 -9.48 11.92
C GLY A 138 -11.54 -9.32 10.44
N ILE A 139 -10.76 -8.52 9.70
CA ILE A 139 -10.89 -8.30 8.27
C ILE A 139 -9.91 -9.22 7.56
N LYS A 140 -10.39 -10.02 6.61
CA LYS A 140 -9.52 -10.86 5.79
C LYS A 140 -8.65 -10.00 4.87
N ALA A 141 -7.40 -10.39 4.69
CA ALA A 141 -6.49 -9.75 3.76
C ALA A 141 -5.54 -10.76 3.14
N ALA A 142 -5.14 -10.51 1.89
CA ALA A 142 -4.11 -11.25 1.17
C ALA A 142 -3.07 -10.27 0.60
N VAL A 143 -1.82 -10.71 0.51
CA VAL A 143 -0.74 -9.94 -0.13
C VAL A 143 -0.54 -10.45 -1.55
N LEU A 144 -0.69 -9.57 -2.54
CA LEU A 144 -0.45 -9.89 -3.95
C LEU A 144 1.06 -9.88 -4.22
N THR A 145 1.64 -11.07 -4.36
CA THR A 145 3.09 -11.24 -4.46
C THR A 145 3.68 -10.46 -5.63
N ASP A 146 3.09 -10.59 -6.81
CA ASP A 146 3.57 -9.96 -8.04
C ASP A 146 3.38 -8.43 -8.05
N GLY A 147 2.41 -7.94 -7.27
CA GLY A 147 2.11 -6.50 -7.13
C GLY A 147 2.83 -5.82 -5.97
N THR A 148 3.80 -6.45 -5.33
CA THR A 148 4.55 -5.84 -4.22
C THR A 148 6.06 -5.94 -4.40
N ALA A 149 6.79 -4.93 -3.93
CA ALA A 149 8.25 -4.96 -3.85
C ALA A 149 8.72 -4.66 -2.42
N THR A 150 9.98 -4.97 -2.12
CA THR A 150 10.59 -4.69 -0.83
C THR A 150 12.06 -4.34 -0.96
N VAL A 151 12.51 -3.41 -0.12
CA VAL A 151 13.94 -3.12 0.09
C VAL A 151 14.48 -3.80 1.35
N PHE A 152 13.60 -4.46 2.13
CA PHE A 152 14.03 -5.17 3.33
C PHE A 152 14.58 -6.55 2.98
N THR A 153 15.71 -6.88 3.59
CA THR A 153 16.42 -8.16 3.40
C THR A 153 16.78 -8.78 4.75
N GLY A 154 17.26 -10.05 4.71
CA GLY A 154 17.76 -10.77 5.87
C GLY A 154 16.76 -10.88 7.02
N LYS A 155 17.24 -10.85 8.25
CA LYS A 155 16.43 -11.08 9.47
C LYS A 155 15.20 -10.19 9.58
N LYS A 156 15.24 -8.94 9.04
CA LYS A 156 14.09 -8.03 9.09
C LYS A 156 12.96 -8.52 8.18
N ALA A 157 13.29 -8.92 6.95
CA ALA A 157 12.33 -9.49 6.01
C ALA A 157 11.77 -10.82 6.54
N GLU A 158 12.63 -11.71 7.02
CA GLU A 158 12.24 -13.01 7.60
C GLU A 158 11.26 -12.83 8.78
N LYS A 159 11.57 -11.92 9.70
CA LYS A 159 10.69 -11.62 10.84
C LYS A 159 9.32 -11.14 10.39
N LYS A 160 9.26 -10.21 9.43
CA LYS A 160 7.99 -9.68 8.91
C LYS A 160 7.20 -10.76 8.16
N HIS A 161 7.88 -11.58 7.37
CA HIS A 161 7.25 -12.73 6.70
C HIS A 161 6.66 -13.71 7.72
N ALA A 162 7.40 -14.08 8.76
CA ALA A 162 6.92 -14.96 9.82
C ALA A 162 5.69 -14.39 10.55
N MET A 163 5.60 -13.06 10.70
CA MET A 163 4.42 -12.42 11.30
C MET A 163 3.17 -12.60 10.43
N LEU A 164 3.31 -12.48 9.09
CA LEU A 164 2.20 -12.70 8.15
C LEU A 164 1.75 -14.16 8.18
N VAL A 165 2.70 -15.10 8.12
CA VAL A 165 2.40 -16.54 8.22
C VAL A 165 1.68 -16.87 9.52
N LYS A 166 2.16 -16.37 10.67
CA LYS A 166 1.52 -16.56 11.98
C LYS A 166 0.11 -15.98 12.05
N ALA A 167 -0.16 -14.92 11.31
CA ALA A 167 -1.49 -14.29 11.22
C ALA A 167 -2.39 -14.94 10.16
N ASN A 168 -1.95 -16.03 9.52
CA ASN A 168 -2.64 -16.71 8.42
C ASN A 168 -3.01 -15.77 7.26
N ILE A 169 -2.11 -14.85 6.92
CA ILE A 169 -2.27 -13.94 5.78
C ILE A 169 -1.64 -14.62 4.55
N PRO A 170 -2.42 -14.96 3.53
CA PRO A 170 -1.90 -15.61 2.34
C PRO A 170 -1.11 -14.65 1.47
N PHE A 171 -0.13 -15.21 0.76
CA PHE A 171 0.50 -14.61 -0.39
C PHE A 171 -0.13 -15.25 -1.64
N ILE A 172 -0.67 -14.44 -2.53
CA ILE A 172 -1.37 -14.88 -3.77
C ILE A 172 -0.84 -14.14 -4.98
#